data_fdb2590ef3505db66796c72dab86ecdf
#
_entry.id   fdb2590ef3505db66796c72dab86ecdf
#
_cell.length_a   1.000
_cell.length_b   1.000
_cell.length_c   1.000
_cell.angle_alpha   90.00
_cell.angle_beta   90.00
_cell.angle_gamma   90.00
#
_symmetry.space_group_name_H-M   'P 1'
#
loop_
_entity.id
_entity.type
_entity.pdbx_description
1 polymer ?
#
loop_
_entity_poly.entity_id
_entity_poly.type
_entity_poly.pdbx_seq_one_letter_code
_entity_poly.pdbx_strand_id
1 'polypeptide(L)'
;MRVVLSTALHLAAWIGNGAVVWLGFRLIGARLDLVAALAIESLVYAIRSATVFIPNALGVQEGAYVVLGPLFGVGPDVALAMSVLKRARDLAIGVPVLLLWQGAEGRRALARPAVRSAPGDGRVQ
;
A
#
# COMPACT_ATOMS: atom_id res chain seq x y z
N MET A 1 12.02 -14.41 20.15
CA MET A 1 12.96 -13.74 19.24
C MET A 1 12.32 -13.36 17.89
N ARG A 2 11.68 -14.26 17.18
CA ARG A 2 11.02 -13.98 15.86
C ARG A 2 9.92 -12.89 15.94
N VAL A 3 9.06 -12.94 16.94
CA VAL A 3 7.96 -11.96 17.11
C VAL A 3 8.51 -10.55 17.37
N VAL A 4 9.51 -10.43 18.25
CA VAL A 4 10.13 -9.13 18.58
C VAL A 4 10.79 -8.51 17.34
N LEU A 5 11.54 -9.32 16.56
CA LEU A 5 12.14 -8.86 15.32
C LEU A 5 11.10 -8.43 14.28
N SER A 6 10.04 -9.22 14.11
CA SER A 6 8.93 -8.88 13.19
C SER A 6 8.25 -7.58 13.60
N THR A 7 7.97 -7.40 14.90
CA THR A 7 7.36 -6.18 15.41
C THR A 7 8.27 -4.97 15.23
N ALA A 8 9.56 -5.12 15.51
CA ALA A 8 10.54 -4.05 15.33
C ALA A 8 10.66 -3.62 13.86
N LEU A 9 10.71 -4.59 12.94
CA LEU A 9 10.76 -4.31 11.50
C LEU A 9 9.48 -3.64 11.01
N HIS A 10 8.32 -4.08 11.50
CA HIS A 10 7.03 -3.47 11.15
C HIS A 10 6.94 -2.02 11.65
N LEU A 11 7.37 -1.79 12.90
CA LEU A 11 7.41 -0.45 13.48
C LEU A 11 8.37 0.48 12.72
N ALA A 12 9.56 -0.02 12.38
CA ALA A 12 10.54 0.73 11.59
C ALA A 12 10.00 1.09 10.20
N ALA A 13 9.33 0.15 9.53
CA ALA A 13 8.68 0.40 8.23
C ALA A 13 7.58 1.44 8.35
N TRP A 14 6.80 1.41 9.44
CA TRP A 14 5.72 2.36 9.68
C TRP A 14 6.23 3.78 9.94
N ILE A 15 7.25 3.93 10.78
CA ILE A 15 7.95 5.20 11.02
C ILE A 15 8.59 5.71 9.73
N GLY A 16 9.23 4.84 8.96
CA GLY A 16 9.80 5.17 7.66
C GLY A 16 8.76 5.72 6.67
N ASN A 17 7.58 5.09 6.61
CA ASN A 17 6.49 5.59 5.78
C ASN A 17 6.01 6.99 6.24
N GLY A 18 5.89 7.21 7.55
CA GLY A 18 5.55 8.52 8.10
C GLY A 18 6.59 9.60 7.79
N ALA A 19 7.89 9.24 7.82
CA ALA A 19 8.97 10.14 7.45
C ALA A 19 8.91 10.54 5.96
N VAL A 20 8.57 9.61 5.08
CA VAL A 20 8.35 9.89 3.65
C VAL A 20 7.17 10.83 3.44
N VAL A 21 6.08 10.63 4.16
CA VAL A 21 4.90 11.52 4.13
C VAL A 21 5.25 12.92 4.63
N TRP A 22 5.97 13.00 5.75
CA TRP A 22 6.46 14.27 6.29
C TRP A 22 7.36 15.02 5.30
N LEU A 23 8.29 14.31 4.68
CA LEU A 23 9.16 14.89 3.64
C LEU A 23 8.34 15.38 2.44
N GLY A 24 7.35 14.59 2.00
CA GLY A 24 6.43 14.98 0.93
C GLY A 24 5.69 16.28 1.24
N PHE A 25 5.14 16.43 2.42
CA PHE A 25 4.51 17.69 2.86
C PHE A 25 5.48 18.86 2.86
N ARG A 26 6.71 18.64 3.32
CA ARG A 26 7.75 19.69 3.29
C ARG A 26 8.13 20.12 1.88
N LEU A 27 8.25 19.18 0.95
CA LEU A 27 8.57 19.47 -0.45
C LEU A 27 7.44 20.24 -1.17
N ILE A 28 6.19 20.03 -0.77
CA ILE A 28 5.01 20.77 -1.30
C ILE A 28 4.87 22.15 -0.61
N GLY A 29 5.70 22.44 0.40
CA GLY A 29 5.71 23.73 1.09
C GLY A 29 4.90 23.76 2.39
N ALA A 30 4.34 22.67 2.85
CA ALA A 30 3.66 22.59 4.15
C ALA A 30 4.68 22.53 5.29
N ARG A 31 4.45 23.35 6.32
CA ARG A 31 5.25 23.35 7.55
C ARG A 31 4.59 22.44 8.58
N LEU A 32 4.79 21.15 8.42
CA LEU A 32 4.26 20.14 9.32
C LEU A 32 5.41 19.51 10.11
N ASP A 33 5.21 19.20 11.39
CA ASP A 33 6.16 18.41 12.16
C ASP A 33 5.96 16.89 11.89
N LEU A 34 6.93 16.09 12.28
CA LEU A 34 6.88 14.64 12.06
C LEU A 34 5.73 13.98 12.81
N VAL A 35 5.41 14.47 14.02
CA VAL A 35 4.34 13.91 14.86
C VAL A 35 2.98 14.15 14.20
N ALA A 36 2.73 15.36 13.69
CA ALA A 36 1.51 15.66 12.98
C ALA A 36 1.39 14.86 11.66
N ALA A 37 2.49 14.66 10.93
CA ALA A 37 2.50 13.82 9.74
C ALA A 37 2.15 12.36 10.07
N LEU A 38 2.72 11.82 11.15
CA LEU A 38 2.40 10.46 11.65
C LEU A 38 0.94 10.37 12.11
N ALA A 39 0.40 11.40 12.77
CA ALA A 39 -0.99 11.44 13.21
C ALA A 39 -1.96 11.43 12.02
N ILE A 40 -1.72 12.29 11.02
CA ILE A 40 -2.53 12.29 9.78
C ILE A 40 -2.48 10.91 9.11
N GLU A 41 -1.30 10.33 8.97
CA GLU A 41 -1.12 9.04 8.32
C GLU A 41 -1.85 7.92 9.05
N SER A 42 -1.80 7.92 10.38
CA SER A 42 -2.52 6.95 11.23
C SER A 42 -4.03 7.06 11.06
N LEU A 43 -4.56 8.27 11.05
CA LEU A 43 -5.99 8.53 10.88
C LEU A 43 -6.46 8.15 9.47
N VAL A 44 -5.70 8.51 8.44
CA VAL A 44 -5.97 8.10 7.05
C VAL A 44 -5.99 6.58 6.94
N TYR A 45 -5.03 5.90 7.58
CA TYR A 45 -4.96 4.44 7.59
C TYR A 45 -6.16 3.81 8.30
N ALA A 46 -6.60 4.38 9.44
CA ALA A 46 -7.78 3.93 10.16
C ALA A 46 -9.05 4.08 9.30
N ILE A 47 -9.22 5.22 8.62
CA ILE A 47 -10.36 5.45 7.72
C ILE A 47 -10.34 4.45 6.56
N ARG A 48 -9.19 4.22 5.93
CA ARG A 48 -9.04 3.23 4.85
C ARG A 48 -9.38 1.81 5.31
N SER A 49 -8.96 1.45 6.52
CA SER A 49 -9.26 0.12 7.10
C SER A 49 -10.75 -0.07 7.37
N ALA A 50 -11.47 0.99 7.75
CA ALA A 50 -12.92 0.96 7.94
C ALA A 50 -13.68 0.85 6.60
N THR A 51 -13.07 1.26 5.49
CA THR A 51 -13.68 1.27 4.17
C THR A 51 -13.21 0.12 3.26
N VAL A 52 -12.95 -1.04 3.85
CA VAL A 52 -12.45 -2.26 3.17
C VAL A 52 -13.35 -2.70 1.99
N PHE A 53 -14.62 -2.33 2.00
CA PHE A 53 -15.57 -2.65 0.92
C PHE A 53 -15.37 -1.81 -0.35
N ILE A 54 -14.60 -0.70 -0.28
CA ILE A 54 -14.34 0.16 -1.43
C ILE A 54 -13.04 -0.33 -2.08
N PRO A 55 -13.09 -0.81 -3.34
CA PRO A 55 -11.90 -1.29 -4.02
C PRO A 55 -10.81 -0.22 -4.04
N ASN A 56 -9.61 -0.58 -3.50
CA ASN A 56 -8.44 0.29 -3.42
C ASN A 56 -8.69 1.63 -2.69
N ALA A 57 -9.76 1.74 -1.89
CA ALA A 57 -10.16 2.95 -1.16
C ALA A 57 -10.13 4.23 -2.05
N LEU A 58 -10.60 4.08 -3.33
CA LEU A 58 -10.64 5.19 -4.30
C LEU A 58 -11.50 6.33 -3.77
N GLY A 59 -10.94 7.54 -3.72
CA GLY A 59 -11.59 8.73 -3.17
C GLY A 59 -11.57 8.83 -1.63
N VAL A 60 -11.51 7.71 -0.92
CA VAL A 60 -11.49 7.70 0.55
C VAL A 60 -10.19 8.29 1.09
N GLN A 61 -9.06 7.91 0.50
CA GLN A 61 -7.76 8.44 0.90
C GLN A 61 -7.67 9.94 0.62
N GLU A 62 -8.06 10.38 -0.56
CA GLU A 62 -8.08 11.77 -0.98
C GLU A 62 -9.01 12.59 -0.07
N GLY A 63 -10.21 12.11 0.16
CA GLY A 63 -11.16 12.75 1.07
C GLY A 63 -10.65 12.83 2.51
N ALA A 64 -10.02 11.76 3.00
CA ALA A 64 -9.44 11.76 4.34
C ALA A 64 -8.32 12.80 4.49
N TYR A 65 -7.42 12.94 3.52
CA TYR A 65 -6.39 13.98 3.55
C TYR A 65 -6.97 15.38 3.50
N VAL A 66 -7.98 15.63 2.65
CA VAL A 66 -8.64 16.93 2.52
C VAL A 66 -9.39 17.34 3.80
N VAL A 67 -10.01 16.37 4.49
CA VAL A 67 -10.74 16.62 5.73
C VAL A 67 -9.79 16.75 6.93
N LEU A 68 -8.78 15.91 7.02
CA LEU A 68 -7.85 15.89 8.15
C LEU A 68 -6.76 16.97 8.05
N GLY A 69 -6.31 17.31 6.83
CA GLY A 69 -5.24 18.29 6.62
C GLY A 69 -5.45 19.60 7.37
N PRO A 70 -6.62 20.28 7.25
CA PRO A 70 -6.90 21.52 7.96
C PRO A 70 -6.80 21.42 9.47
N LEU A 71 -7.09 20.27 10.08
CA LEU A 71 -6.95 20.06 11.53
C LEU A 71 -5.48 20.15 12.00
N PHE A 72 -4.55 19.97 11.09
CA PHE A 72 -3.10 20.02 11.32
C PHE A 72 -2.45 21.23 10.63
N GLY A 73 -3.25 22.23 10.20
CA GLY A 73 -2.76 23.44 9.55
C GLY A 73 -2.31 23.27 8.11
N VAL A 74 -2.73 22.20 7.44
CA VAL A 74 -2.44 21.94 6.02
C VAL A 74 -3.66 22.31 5.18
N GLY A 75 -3.50 23.18 4.19
CA GLY A 75 -4.58 23.55 3.28
C GLY A 75 -5.11 22.33 2.49
N PRO A 76 -6.39 22.33 2.14
CA PRO A 76 -7.02 21.17 1.45
C PRO A 76 -6.40 20.89 0.06
N ASP A 77 -5.91 21.91 -0.61
CA ASP A 77 -5.18 21.82 -1.89
C ASP A 77 -3.84 21.10 -1.72
N VAL A 78 -3.07 21.43 -0.69
CA VAL A 78 -1.80 20.78 -0.34
C VAL A 78 -2.03 19.35 0.13
N ALA A 79 -3.08 19.12 0.92
CA ALA A 79 -3.48 17.81 1.39
C ALA A 79 -3.87 16.90 0.22
N LEU A 80 -4.63 17.43 -0.76
CA LEU A 80 -4.99 16.71 -1.99
C LEU A 80 -3.75 16.39 -2.83
N ALA A 81 -2.86 17.38 -3.03
CA ALA A 81 -1.60 17.17 -3.77
C ALA A 81 -0.75 16.06 -3.13
N MET A 82 -0.68 16.02 -1.80
CA MET A 82 0.04 14.95 -1.08
C MET A 82 -0.59 13.59 -1.29
N SER A 83 -1.92 13.48 -1.27
CA SER A 83 -2.62 12.22 -1.50
C SER A 83 -2.38 11.67 -2.91
N VAL A 84 -2.38 12.54 -3.92
CA VAL A 84 -2.10 12.20 -5.32
C VAL A 84 -0.64 11.76 -5.48
N LEU A 85 0.31 12.50 -4.88
CA LEU A 85 1.73 12.13 -4.89
C LEU A 85 1.97 10.76 -4.27
N LYS A 86 1.33 10.48 -3.15
CA LYS A 86 1.40 9.18 -2.49
C LYS A 86 0.86 8.06 -3.38
N ARG A 87 -0.27 8.29 -4.03
CA ARG A 87 -0.84 7.33 -4.98
C ARG A 87 0.07 7.08 -6.18
N ALA A 88 0.63 8.14 -6.75
CA ALA A 88 1.58 8.02 -7.87
C ALA A 88 2.80 7.17 -7.46
N ARG A 89 3.35 7.39 -6.26
CA ARG A 89 4.44 6.56 -5.71
C ARG A 89 4.02 5.11 -5.56
N ASP A 90 2.85 4.85 -4.98
CA ASP A 90 2.37 3.48 -4.73
C ASP A 90 2.13 2.72 -6.03
N LEU A 91 1.63 3.38 -7.07
CA LEU A 91 1.49 2.81 -8.40
C LEU A 91 2.86 2.58 -9.08
N ALA A 92 3.77 3.54 -8.98
CA ALA A 92 5.11 3.44 -9.57
C ALA A 92 5.93 2.29 -9.00
N ILE A 93 5.70 1.92 -7.74
CA ILE A 93 6.34 0.77 -7.10
C ILE A 93 5.52 -0.51 -7.31
N GLY A 94 4.21 -0.44 -7.12
CA GLY A 94 3.33 -1.61 -7.13
C GLY A 94 3.19 -2.25 -8.51
N VAL A 95 3.07 -1.46 -9.56
CA VAL A 95 2.87 -1.97 -10.93
C VAL A 95 4.08 -2.79 -11.41
N PRO A 96 5.34 -2.32 -11.33
CA PRO A 96 6.50 -3.12 -11.72
C PRO A 96 6.63 -4.41 -10.91
N VAL A 97 6.42 -4.34 -9.59
CA VAL A 97 6.49 -5.51 -8.71
C VAL A 97 5.45 -6.55 -9.10
N LEU A 98 4.21 -6.12 -9.37
CA LEU A 98 3.13 -7.01 -9.81
C LEU A 98 3.43 -7.67 -11.14
N LEU A 99 3.94 -6.91 -12.11
CA LEU A 99 4.32 -7.44 -13.42
C LEU A 99 5.46 -8.46 -13.33
N LEU A 100 6.47 -8.19 -12.50
CA LEU A 100 7.57 -9.12 -12.25
C LEU A 100 7.08 -10.41 -11.59
N TRP A 101 6.18 -10.28 -10.62
CA TRP A 101 5.60 -11.43 -9.94
C TRP A 101 4.75 -12.29 -10.89
N GLN A 102 3.87 -11.67 -11.68
CA GLN A 102 3.04 -12.36 -12.67
C GLN A 102 3.91 -13.05 -13.74
N GLY A 103 4.97 -12.39 -14.21
CA GLY A 103 5.91 -12.98 -15.16
C GLY A 103 6.63 -14.20 -14.59
N ALA A 104 7.03 -14.16 -13.32
CA ALA A 104 7.66 -15.28 -12.64
C ALA A 104 6.68 -16.46 -12.44
N GLU A 105 5.43 -16.17 -12.07
CA GLU A 105 4.40 -17.18 -11.86
C GLU A 105 3.97 -17.84 -13.19
N GLY A 106 3.81 -17.03 -14.24
CA GLY A 106 3.51 -17.54 -15.59
C GLY A 106 4.59 -18.50 -16.10
N ARG A 107 5.86 -18.19 -15.89
CA ARG A 107 6.98 -19.10 -16.23
C ARG A 107 6.93 -20.41 -15.44
N ARG A 108 6.57 -20.36 -14.15
CA ARG A 108 6.43 -21.54 -13.31
C ARG A 108 5.25 -22.42 -13.76
N ALA A 109 4.14 -21.80 -14.16
CA ALA A 109 2.97 -22.50 -14.68
C ALA A 109 3.28 -23.25 -16.00
N LEU A 110 4.04 -22.61 -16.89
CA LEU A 110 4.49 -23.23 -18.16
C LEU A 110 5.54 -24.32 -17.96
N ALA A 111 6.35 -24.23 -16.89
CA ALA A 111 7.38 -25.23 -16.56
C ALA A 111 6.82 -26.47 -15.81
N ARG A 112 5.55 -26.44 -15.38
CA ARG A 112 4.92 -27.63 -14.80
C ARG A 112 4.59 -28.60 -15.91
N PRO A 113 5.20 -29.82 -15.93
CA PRO A 113 4.81 -30.84 -16.90
C PRO A 113 3.33 -31.20 -16.68
N ALA A 114 2.57 -31.23 -17.76
CA ALA A 114 1.18 -31.71 -17.71
C ALA A 114 1.17 -33.06 -16.98
N VAL A 115 0.46 -33.10 -15.86
CA VAL A 115 0.20 -34.40 -15.20
C VAL A 115 -0.54 -35.22 -16.22
N ARG A 116 0.19 -36.16 -16.84
CA ARG A 116 -0.36 -37.16 -17.75
C ARG A 116 -1.43 -37.88 -16.95
N SER A 117 -2.68 -37.59 -17.22
CA SER A 117 -3.79 -38.45 -16.81
C SER A 117 -3.46 -39.85 -17.32
N ALA A 118 -3.13 -40.73 -16.42
CA ALA A 118 -2.96 -42.16 -16.75
C ALA A 118 -4.25 -42.62 -17.42
N PRO A 119 -4.15 -43.28 -18.59
CA PRO A 119 -5.34 -43.88 -19.17
C PRO A 119 -5.90 -44.90 -18.16
N GLY A 120 -7.18 -44.70 -17.82
CA GLY A 120 -7.88 -45.60 -16.91
C GLY A 120 -7.67 -47.05 -17.36
N ASP A 121 -7.07 -47.85 -16.48
CA ASP A 121 -7.00 -49.29 -16.62
C ASP A 121 -8.44 -49.83 -16.52
N GLY A 122 -9.05 -50.00 -17.69
CA GLY A 122 -10.37 -50.62 -17.82
C GLY A 122 -10.27 -52.13 -17.56
N ARG A 123 -10.16 -52.50 -16.29
CA ARG A 123 -10.45 -53.90 -15.92
C ARG A 123 -11.89 -54.00 -15.48
N VAL A 124 -12.73 -54.26 -16.46
CA VAL A 124 -14.02 -54.91 -16.26
C VAL A 124 -13.77 -56.40 -16.12
N GLN A 125 -14.03 -56.99 -14.98
CA GLN A 125 -14.43 -58.40 -14.82
C GLN A 125 -15.51 -58.44 -13.76
#